data_59095c4c08df7447b0584588bd88ca67
#
_entry.id   59095c4c08df7447b0584588bd88ca67
#
_cell.length_a   1.000
_cell.length_b   1.000
_cell.length_c   1.000
_cell.angle_alpha   90.00
_cell.angle_beta   90.00
_cell.angle_gamma   90.00
#
_symmetry.space_group_name_H-M   'P 1'
#
loop_
_entity.id
_entity.type
_entity.pdbx_description
1 polymer ?
#
loop_
_entity_poly.entity_id
_entity_poly.type
_entity_poly.pdbx_seq_one_letter_code
_entity_poly.pdbx_strand_id
1 'polypeptide(L)'
;GATYHIAPNVLRELGANVIAIGCEPNGVNINAEVGATDVRALQARVLAEKADLGIAFDGDGDRVIMVDHEGNKVDGDQIMYIIAREGLRQGQLRGGAVGTLMSNMGLELALKQLGIPFARAKVGDRYVLEKMQEKGWRIGAENSGHVILLDKTTTGDGIVAGLQVL
;
A
#
# COMPACT_ATOMS: atom_id res chain seq x y z
N GLY A 1 -0.90 5.14 -15.69
CA GLY A 1 -1.81 5.91 -14.84
C GLY A 1 -1.19 7.19 -14.33
N ALA A 2 -1.78 7.79 -13.31
CA ALA A 2 -1.34 9.09 -12.78
C ALA A 2 0.10 9.12 -12.26
N THR A 3 0.61 7.99 -11.79
CA THR A 3 1.92 7.89 -11.11
C THR A 3 3.12 7.68 -12.03
N TYR A 4 2.93 7.45 -13.33
CA TYR A 4 3.99 6.97 -14.24
C TYR A 4 5.21 7.88 -14.36
N HIS A 5 5.04 9.19 -14.16
CA HIS A 5 6.13 10.15 -14.10
C HIS A 5 6.65 10.35 -12.69
N ILE A 6 5.74 10.44 -11.71
CA ILE A 6 6.05 10.90 -10.36
C ILE A 6 6.78 9.81 -9.59
N ALA A 7 6.20 8.60 -9.51
CA ALA A 7 6.74 7.53 -8.68
C ALA A 7 8.19 7.13 -9.03
N PRO A 8 8.56 6.92 -10.31
CA PRO A 8 9.94 6.59 -10.65
C PRO A 8 10.93 7.71 -10.28
N ASN A 9 10.51 8.97 -10.42
CA ASN A 9 11.39 10.11 -10.11
C ASN A 9 11.59 10.26 -8.61
N VAL A 10 10.52 10.19 -7.81
CA VAL A 10 10.60 10.24 -6.33
C VAL A 10 11.53 9.15 -5.81
N LEU A 11 11.38 7.91 -6.29
CA LEU A 11 12.22 6.80 -5.83
C LEU A 11 13.70 6.99 -6.22
N ARG A 12 13.98 7.53 -7.42
CA ARG A 12 15.36 7.85 -7.84
C ARG A 12 15.97 8.97 -7.00
N GLU A 13 15.21 10.01 -6.69
CA GLU A 13 15.68 11.09 -5.80
C GLU A 13 16.02 10.59 -4.39
N LEU A 14 15.35 9.53 -3.94
CA LEU A 14 15.66 8.84 -2.68
C LEU A 14 16.83 7.85 -2.79
N GLY A 15 17.45 7.74 -3.95
CA GLY A 15 18.66 6.93 -4.16
C GLY A 15 18.38 5.50 -4.65
N ALA A 16 17.15 5.15 -5.00
CA ALA A 16 16.84 3.82 -5.52
C ALA A 16 17.28 3.67 -6.99
N ASN A 17 17.78 2.48 -7.34
CA ASN A 17 17.96 2.07 -8.73
C ASN A 17 16.60 1.58 -9.28
N VAL A 18 15.92 2.40 -10.06
CA VAL A 18 14.54 2.16 -10.48
C VAL A 18 14.46 1.59 -11.89
N ILE A 19 13.91 0.39 -12.01
CA ILE A 19 13.51 -0.24 -13.26
C ILE A 19 12.02 -0.04 -13.44
N ALA A 20 11.63 0.90 -14.31
CA ALA A 20 10.22 1.23 -14.52
C ALA A 20 9.58 0.34 -15.58
N ILE A 21 8.36 -0.13 -15.33
CA ILE A 21 7.51 -0.87 -16.27
C ILE A 21 6.11 -0.22 -16.32
N GLY A 22 5.39 -0.40 -17.43
CA GLY A 22 4.05 0.18 -17.60
C GLY A 22 4.01 1.71 -17.60
N CYS A 23 5.11 2.36 -18.02
CA CYS A 23 5.27 3.83 -18.00
C CYS A 23 5.14 4.48 -19.39
N GLU A 24 4.59 3.78 -20.39
CA GLU A 24 4.37 4.27 -21.74
C GLU A 24 2.87 4.38 -22.04
N PRO A 25 2.19 5.45 -21.56
CA PRO A 25 0.76 5.60 -21.75
C PRO A 25 0.44 5.93 -23.21
N ASN A 26 -0.57 5.26 -23.76
CA ASN A 26 -1.07 5.51 -25.12
C ASN A 26 -2.54 5.99 -25.16
N GLY A 27 -3.11 6.29 -23.97
CA GLY A 27 -4.49 6.76 -23.81
C GLY A 27 -5.54 5.66 -23.62
N VAL A 28 -5.19 4.40 -23.90
CA VAL A 28 -6.13 3.24 -23.81
C VAL A 28 -5.54 2.03 -23.06
N ASN A 29 -4.29 2.10 -22.59
CA ASN A 29 -3.61 0.97 -21.95
C ASN A 29 -3.49 1.08 -20.42
N ILE A 30 -4.27 1.93 -19.79
CA ILE A 30 -4.28 2.06 -18.33
C ILE A 30 -4.65 0.72 -17.69
N ASN A 31 -3.86 0.26 -16.70
CA ASN A 31 -4.00 -1.03 -16.01
C ASN A 31 -3.97 -2.28 -16.93
N ALA A 32 -3.56 -2.17 -18.18
CA ALA A 32 -3.50 -3.30 -19.09
C ALA A 32 -2.30 -4.18 -18.75
N GLU A 33 -2.56 -5.32 -18.12
CA GLU A 33 -1.58 -6.35 -17.70
C GLU A 33 -0.46 -5.81 -16.77
N VAL A 34 -0.69 -4.69 -16.11
CA VAL A 34 0.25 -4.03 -15.18
C VAL A 34 -0.51 -3.34 -14.05
N GLY A 35 0.23 -2.86 -13.05
CA GLY A 35 -0.28 -2.05 -11.95
C GLY A 35 -0.80 -2.88 -10.76
N ALA A 36 -1.41 -2.21 -9.79
CA ALA A 36 -1.87 -2.83 -8.54
C ALA A 36 -2.99 -3.87 -8.72
N THR A 37 -3.69 -3.81 -9.85
CA THR A 37 -4.76 -4.77 -10.18
C THR A 37 -4.26 -6.06 -10.81
N ASP A 38 -3.05 -6.05 -11.42
CA ASP A 38 -2.39 -7.22 -12.01
C ASP A 38 -0.87 -7.13 -11.81
N VAL A 39 -0.38 -7.80 -10.79
CA VAL A 39 1.04 -7.74 -10.40
C VAL A 39 1.92 -8.80 -11.08
N ARG A 40 1.38 -9.64 -11.97
CA ARG A 40 2.12 -10.74 -12.61
C ARG A 40 3.36 -10.25 -13.36
N ALA A 41 3.23 -9.18 -14.12
CA ALA A 41 4.37 -8.59 -14.85
C ALA A 41 5.43 -8.05 -13.86
N LEU A 42 5.02 -7.44 -12.76
CA LEU A 42 5.91 -6.97 -11.70
C LEU A 42 6.64 -8.12 -11.02
N GLN A 43 5.92 -9.20 -10.65
CA GLN A 43 6.51 -10.40 -10.04
C GLN A 43 7.59 -11.03 -10.95
N ALA A 44 7.27 -11.21 -12.23
CA ALA A 44 8.23 -11.71 -13.20
C ALA A 44 9.47 -10.80 -13.32
N ARG A 45 9.27 -9.47 -13.30
CA ARG A 45 10.37 -8.51 -13.41
C ARG A 45 11.24 -8.48 -12.16
N VAL A 46 10.66 -8.52 -10.97
CA VAL A 46 11.40 -8.60 -9.70
C VAL A 46 12.34 -9.80 -9.69
N LEU A 47 11.84 -10.98 -10.07
CA LEU A 47 12.64 -12.21 -10.12
C LEU A 47 13.73 -12.16 -11.19
N ALA A 48 13.42 -11.66 -12.40
CA ALA A 48 14.36 -11.58 -13.49
C ALA A 48 15.53 -10.64 -13.22
N GLU A 49 15.25 -9.48 -12.61
CA GLU A 49 16.25 -8.46 -12.28
C GLU A 49 16.88 -8.65 -10.91
N LYS A 50 16.38 -9.63 -10.11
CA LYS A 50 16.77 -9.83 -8.71
C LYS A 50 16.62 -8.54 -7.90
N ALA A 51 15.54 -7.82 -8.13
CA ALA A 51 15.25 -6.57 -7.44
C ALA A 51 14.90 -6.84 -5.97
N ASP A 52 15.26 -5.93 -5.10
CA ASP A 52 14.97 -6.02 -3.66
C ASP A 52 13.47 -5.90 -3.39
N LEU A 53 12.75 -5.13 -4.22
CA LEU A 53 11.33 -4.85 -4.06
C LEU A 53 10.69 -4.45 -5.39
N GLY A 54 9.45 -4.86 -5.60
CA GLY A 54 8.58 -4.35 -6.65
C GLY A 54 7.46 -3.49 -6.06
N ILE A 55 7.09 -2.42 -6.75
CA ILE A 55 6.01 -1.52 -6.34
C ILE A 55 5.08 -1.30 -7.52
N ALA A 56 3.79 -1.56 -7.34
CA ALA A 56 2.75 -1.34 -8.35
C ALA A 56 1.70 -0.37 -7.83
N PHE A 57 1.34 0.58 -8.68
CA PHE A 57 0.23 1.50 -8.45
C PHE A 57 -0.91 1.19 -9.41
N ASP A 58 -2.11 1.63 -9.10
CA ASP A 58 -3.25 1.55 -10.04
C ASP A 58 -3.39 2.83 -10.89
N GLY A 59 -4.48 2.92 -11.63
CA GLY A 59 -4.64 3.95 -12.66
C GLY A 59 -4.65 5.38 -12.16
N ASP A 60 -5.28 5.66 -11.05
CA ASP A 60 -5.36 6.99 -10.41
C ASP A 60 -4.36 7.17 -9.25
N GLY A 61 -3.63 6.09 -8.90
CA GLY A 61 -2.51 6.16 -7.97
C GLY A 61 -2.90 6.17 -6.50
N ASP A 62 -4.15 5.86 -6.18
CA ASP A 62 -4.66 5.80 -4.80
C ASP A 62 -4.37 4.46 -4.10
N ARG A 63 -3.92 3.45 -4.86
CA ARG A 63 -3.57 2.11 -4.38
C ARG A 63 -2.12 1.76 -4.64
N VAL A 64 -1.55 0.99 -3.72
CA VAL A 64 -0.23 0.39 -3.86
C VAL A 64 -0.27 -1.08 -3.48
N ILE A 65 0.35 -1.91 -4.30
CA ILE A 65 0.67 -3.31 -4.02
C ILE A 65 2.16 -3.48 -4.20
N MET A 66 2.78 -4.29 -3.35
CA MET A 66 4.21 -4.56 -3.44
C MET A 66 4.48 -6.02 -3.76
N VAL A 67 5.70 -6.28 -4.16
CA VAL A 67 6.22 -7.63 -4.43
C VAL A 67 7.59 -7.73 -3.78
N ASP A 68 7.79 -8.73 -2.93
CA ASP A 68 9.08 -8.96 -2.29
C ASP A 68 10.12 -9.55 -3.26
N HIS A 69 11.35 -9.66 -2.81
CA HIS A 69 12.47 -10.19 -3.62
C HIS A 69 12.30 -11.66 -4.05
N GLU A 70 11.39 -12.41 -3.42
CA GLU A 70 11.04 -13.78 -3.77
C GLU A 70 9.86 -13.86 -4.77
N GLY A 71 9.30 -12.71 -5.16
CA GLY A 71 8.16 -12.63 -6.07
C GLY A 71 6.80 -12.77 -5.38
N ASN A 72 6.74 -12.78 -4.04
CA ASN A 72 5.49 -12.85 -3.30
C ASN A 72 4.79 -11.49 -3.29
N LYS A 73 3.47 -11.52 -3.50
CA LYS A 73 2.63 -10.33 -3.40
C LYS A 73 2.50 -9.88 -1.94
N VAL A 74 2.69 -8.60 -1.69
CA VAL A 74 2.44 -7.90 -0.42
C VAL A 74 1.25 -6.98 -0.65
N ASP A 75 0.10 -7.35 -0.12
CA ASP A 75 -1.15 -6.63 -0.32
C ASP A 75 -1.38 -5.51 0.71
N GLY A 76 -2.51 -4.80 0.60
CA GLY A 76 -2.83 -3.69 1.49
C GLY A 76 -2.93 -4.07 2.97
N ASP A 77 -3.35 -5.28 3.29
CA ASP A 77 -3.38 -5.77 4.68
C ASP A 77 -1.96 -5.91 5.25
N GLN A 78 -1.03 -6.46 4.46
CA GLN A 78 0.37 -6.61 4.86
C GLN A 78 1.09 -5.26 4.93
N ILE A 79 0.81 -4.36 3.99
CA ILE A 79 1.32 -2.98 4.00
C ILE A 79 0.87 -2.26 5.27
N MET A 80 -0.42 -2.32 5.61
CA MET A 80 -0.96 -1.74 6.84
C MET A 80 -0.28 -2.32 8.09
N TYR A 81 -0.06 -3.64 8.12
CA TYR A 81 0.64 -4.29 9.23
C TYR A 81 2.06 -3.75 9.40
N ILE A 82 2.83 -3.64 8.30
CA ILE A 82 4.21 -3.12 8.32
C ILE A 82 4.24 -1.71 8.89
N ILE A 83 3.38 -0.81 8.37
CA ILE A 83 3.32 0.58 8.80
C ILE A 83 2.88 0.70 10.27
N ALA A 84 1.85 -0.05 10.68
CA ALA A 84 1.36 -0.03 12.06
C ALA A 84 2.40 -0.56 13.07
N ARG A 85 3.09 -1.66 12.72
CA ARG A 85 4.18 -2.23 13.54
C ARG A 85 5.32 -1.27 13.70
N GLU A 86 5.76 -0.63 12.61
CA GLU A 86 6.85 0.33 12.65
C GLU A 86 6.45 1.59 13.43
N GLY A 87 5.23 2.11 13.21
CA GLY A 87 4.69 3.22 13.99
C GLY A 87 4.63 2.92 15.49
N LEU A 88 4.28 1.68 15.88
CA LEU A 88 4.34 1.25 17.27
C LEU A 88 5.78 1.25 17.80
N ARG A 89 6.72 0.68 17.04
CA ARG A 89 8.14 0.60 17.42
C ARG A 89 8.75 1.98 17.63
N GLN A 90 8.34 2.97 16.83
CA GLN A 90 8.81 4.36 16.93
C GLN A 90 8.03 5.20 17.96
N GLY A 91 6.99 4.65 18.60
CA GLY A 91 6.12 5.41 19.51
C GLY A 91 5.25 6.47 18.81
N GLN A 92 5.05 6.33 17.51
CA GLN A 92 4.29 7.27 16.67
C GLN A 92 2.87 6.77 16.35
N LEU A 93 2.56 5.49 16.62
CA LEU A 93 1.23 4.95 16.39
C LEU A 93 0.20 5.62 17.30
N ARG A 94 -0.80 6.25 16.70
CA ARG A 94 -1.90 6.90 17.41
C ARG A 94 -3.15 6.05 17.34
N GLY A 95 -3.39 5.26 18.38
CA GLY A 95 -4.55 4.38 18.52
C GLY A 95 -4.33 3.03 17.85
N GLY A 96 -5.21 2.66 16.94
CA GLY A 96 -5.20 1.37 16.26
C GLY A 96 -5.24 1.49 14.73
N ALA A 97 -5.58 0.39 14.08
CA ALA A 97 -5.73 0.31 12.64
C ALA A 97 -7.17 -0.08 12.23
N VAL A 98 -7.64 0.46 11.11
CA VAL A 98 -8.96 0.15 10.55
C VAL A 98 -8.79 -0.62 9.26
N GLY A 99 -9.35 -1.83 9.21
CA GLY A 99 -9.49 -2.60 7.98
C GLY A 99 -10.95 -2.67 7.53
N THR A 100 -11.24 -3.58 6.62
CA THR A 100 -12.59 -3.85 6.15
C THR A 100 -13.08 -5.25 6.55
N LEU A 101 -14.32 -5.57 6.22
CA LEU A 101 -14.85 -6.93 6.37
C LEU A 101 -14.06 -7.94 5.52
N MET A 102 -13.35 -7.49 4.48
CA MET A 102 -12.53 -8.31 3.60
C MET A 102 -11.08 -8.49 4.09
N SER A 103 -10.66 -7.76 5.12
CA SER A 103 -9.31 -7.89 5.67
C SER A 103 -9.04 -9.29 6.20
N ASN A 104 -7.83 -9.76 5.97
CA ASN A 104 -7.38 -11.09 6.35
C ASN A 104 -7.44 -11.27 7.89
N MET A 105 -7.90 -12.43 8.34
CA MET A 105 -7.89 -12.78 9.77
C MET A 105 -6.47 -12.78 10.35
N GLY A 106 -5.49 -13.18 9.55
CA GLY A 106 -4.07 -13.15 9.95
C GLY A 106 -3.59 -11.76 10.33
N LEU A 107 -4.04 -10.71 9.61
CA LEU A 107 -3.74 -9.32 9.98
C LEU A 107 -4.28 -8.98 11.38
N GLU A 108 -5.55 -9.28 11.65
CA GLU A 108 -6.18 -8.99 12.94
C GLU A 108 -5.45 -9.72 14.09
N LEU A 109 -5.10 -10.99 13.88
CA LEU A 109 -4.35 -11.77 14.87
C LEU A 109 -2.94 -11.21 15.10
N ALA A 110 -2.24 -10.82 14.02
CA ALA A 110 -0.90 -10.27 14.11
C ALA A 110 -0.89 -8.89 14.82
N LEU A 111 -1.84 -8.02 14.52
CA LEU A 111 -1.99 -6.75 15.22
C LEU A 111 -2.33 -6.94 16.71
N LYS A 112 -3.20 -7.91 17.01
CA LYS A 112 -3.55 -8.27 18.39
C LYS A 112 -2.33 -8.75 19.19
N GLN A 113 -1.43 -9.53 18.58
CA GLN A 113 -0.18 -9.98 19.22
C GLN A 113 0.73 -8.80 19.59
N LEU A 114 0.69 -7.72 18.80
CA LEU A 114 1.43 -6.49 19.07
C LEU A 114 0.70 -5.54 20.05
N GLY A 115 -0.51 -5.88 20.51
CA GLY A 115 -1.34 -5.01 21.33
C GLY A 115 -1.94 -3.83 20.55
N ILE A 116 -1.95 -3.87 19.22
CA ILE A 116 -2.53 -2.84 18.37
C ILE A 116 -4.03 -3.11 18.21
N PRO A 117 -4.92 -2.21 18.65
CA PRO A 117 -6.35 -2.35 18.42
C PRO A 117 -6.69 -2.36 16.93
N PHE A 118 -7.63 -3.23 16.55
CA PHE A 118 -8.10 -3.35 15.17
C PHE A 118 -9.62 -3.20 15.11
N ALA A 119 -10.11 -2.49 14.12
CA ALA A 119 -11.54 -2.34 13.85
C ALA A 119 -11.84 -2.62 12.38
N ARG A 120 -13.01 -3.22 12.11
CA ARG A 120 -13.50 -3.46 10.76
C ARG A 120 -14.56 -2.44 10.36
N ALA A 121 -14.41 -1.87 9.17
CA ALA A 121 -15.41 -1.07 8.49
C ALA A 121 -16.11 -1.90 7.39
N LYS A 122 -17.17 -1.38 6.82
CA LYS A 122 -17.68 -1.88 5.54
C LYS A 122 -16.62 -1.70 4.45
N VAL A 123 -16.71 -2.47 3.37
CA VAL A 123 -15.85 -2.31 2.20
C VAL A 123 -16.12 -0.96 1.54
N GLY A 124 -15.05 -0.24 1.23
CA GLY A 124 -15.05 1.09 0.64
C GLY A 124 -14.26 2.09 1.47
N ASP A 125 -13.38 2.84 0.82
CA ASP A 125 -12.49 3.85 1.39
C ASP A 125 -13.20 4.84 2.31
N ARG A 126 -14.38 5.32 1.89
CA ARG A 126 -15.25 6.19 2.67
C ARG A 126 -15.58 5.59 4.05
N TYR A 127 -15.94 4.32 4.10
CA TYR A 127 -16.33 3.66 5.37
C TYR A 127 -15.11 3.43 6.27
N VAL A 128 -13.96 3.16 5.67
CA VAL A 128 -12.69 3.08 6.40
C VAL A 128 -12.39 4.44 7.02
N LEU A 129 -12.46 5.52 6.25
CA LEU A 129 -12.21 6.89 6.72
C LEU A 129 -13.20 7.31 7.83
N GLU A 130 -14.49 7.05 7.65
CA GLU A 130 -15.52 7.33 8.67
C GLU A 130 -15.20 6.59 9.99
N LYS A 131 -14.80 5.32 9.91
CA LYS A 131 -14.42 4.52 11.09
C LYS A 131 -13.13 5.01 11.75
N MET A 132 -12.15 5.44 10.95
CA MET A 132 -10.92 6.07 11.48
C MET A 132 -11.23 7.34 12.26
N GLN A 133 -12.10 8.20 11.71
CA GLN A 133 -12.53 9.44 12.37
C GLN A 133 -13.31 9.16 13.68
N GLU A 134 -14.26 8.20 13.65
CA GLU A 134 -15.01 7.76 14.84
C GLU A 134 -14.09 7.31 15.97
N LYS A 135 -13.02 6.56 15.62
CA LYS A 135 -12.05 6.03 16.60
C LYS A 135 -10.94 7.03 16.98
N GLY A 136 -10.77 8.09 16.22
CA GLY A 136 -9.60 8.96 16.33
C GLY A 136 -8.29 8.30 15.90
N TRP A 137 -8.36 7.26 15.07
CA TRP A 137 -7.20 6.50 14.59
C TRP A 137 -6.67 7.06 13.27
N ARG A 138 -5.39 6.81 12.97
CA ARG A 138 -4.69 7.46 11.87
C ARG A 138 -4.32 6.54 10.72
N ILE A 139 -4.47 5.22 10.88
CA ILE A 139 -4.12 4.22 9.89
C ILE A 139 -5.37 3.42 9.53
N GLY A 140 -5.65 3.32 8.24
CA GLY A 140 -6.68 2.45 7.70
C GLY A 140 -6.30 1.94 6.32
N ALA A 141 -6.76 0.75 5.96
CA ALA A 141 -6.52 0.20 4.64
C ALA A 141 -7.57 -0.82 4.21
N GLU A 142 -7.59 -1.03 2.90
CA GLU A 142 -8.24 -2.16 2.25
C GLU A 142 -7.18 -3.13 1.70
N ASN A 143 -7.48 -4.41 1.64
CA ASN A 143 -6.59 -5.41 1.06
C ASN A 143 -6.27 -5.14 -0.43
N SER A 144 -7.10 -4.36 -1.11
CA SER A 144 -6.87 -3.90 -2.49
C SER A 144 -5.65 -2.98 -2.66
N GLY A 145 -5.07 -2.50 -1.55
CA GLY A 145 -3.93 -1.58 -1.55
C GLY A 145 -4.28 -0.11 -1.33
N HIS A 146 -5.55 0.23 -1.13
CA HIS A 146 -5.94 1.58 -0.74
C HIS A 146 -5.60 1.80 0.74
N VAL A 147 -4.57 2.61 1.00
CA VAL A 147 -4.03 2.84 2.35
C VAL A 147 -4.19 4.31 2.70
N ILE A 148 -4.85 4.60 3.82
CA ILE A 148 -5.11 5.94 4.33
C ILE A 148 -4.21 6.20 5.55
N LEU A 149 -3.42 7.26 5.49
CA LEU A 149 -2.50 7.69 6.54
C LEU A 149 -2.80 9.15 6.90
N LEU A 150 -3.75 9.39 7.82
CA LEU A 150 -4.26 10.73 8.14
C LEU A 150 -3.22 11.70 8.74
N ASP A 151 -2.06 11.21 9.14
CA ASP A 151 -0.93 12.05 9.54
C ASP A 151 -0.12 12.56 8.33
N LYS A 152 -0.37 12.04 7.13
CA LYS A 152 0.36 12.34 5.88
C LYS A 152 -0.54 12.95 4.83
N THR A 153 -1.71 12.36 4.59
CA THR A 153 -2.65 12.73 3.53
C THR A 153 -4.08 12.68 4.04
N THR A 154 -5.01 13.27 3.31
CA THR A 154 -6.45 13.24 3.65
C THR A 154 -7.21 12.10 2.97
N THR A 155 -6.55 11.38 2.05
CA THR A 155 -7.11 10.26 1.28
C THR A 155 -6.04 9.20 1.05
N GLY A 156 -6.36 8.10 0.38
CA GLY A 156 -5.38 7.14 -0.10
C GLY A 156 -4.40 7.78 -1.09
N ASP A 157 -3.12 7.51 -0.91
CA ASP A 157 -2.05 7.89 -1.83
C ASP A 157 -1.03 6.74 -1.85
N GLY A 158 -0.98 6.05 -3.00
CA GLY A 158 -0.14 4.87 -3.15
C GLY A 158 1.35 5.19 -3.04
N ILE A 159 1.81 6.35 -3.51
CA ILE A 159 3.22 6.76 -3.41
C ILE A 159 3.57 7.03 -1.95
N VAL A 160 2.76 7.82 -1.26
CA VAL A 160 2.98 8.13 0.16
C VAL A 160 2.95 6.85 1.00
N ALA A 161 1.96 5.97 0.78
CA ALA A 161 1.87 4.70 1.49
C ALA A 161 3.08 3.80 1.21
N GLY A 162 3.50 3.71 -0.05
CA GLY A 162 4.69 2.97 -0.45
C GLY A 162 5.96 3.45 0.25
N LEU A 163 6.15 4.76 0.35
CA LEU A 163 7.29 5.37 1.04
C LEU A 163 7.30 5.14 2.55
N GLN A 164 6.18 4.79 3.16
CA GLN A 164 6.16 4.44 4.59
C GLN A 164 6.55 2.98 4.85
N VAL A 165 6.65 2.14 3.82
CA VAL A 165 7.14 0.77 3.91
C VAL A 165 8.67 0.71 3.76
N LEU A 166 9.24 1.61 2.96
CA LEU A 166 10.68 1.74 2.70
C LEU A 166 11.41 2.37 3.88
#